data_a6fb180cbadc30b2ce3f728aa11ba9bd
#
_entry.id   a6fb180cbadc30b2ce3f728aa11ba9bd
#
_cell.length_a   1.000
_cell.length_b   1.000
_cell.length_c   1.000
_cell.angle_alpha   90.00
_cell.angle_beta   90.00
_cell.angle_gamma   90.00
#
_symmetry.space_group_name_H-M   'P 1'
#
loop_
_entity.id
_entity.type
_entity.pdbx_description
1 polymer ?
#
loop_
_entity_poly.entity_id
_entity_poly.type
_entity_poly.pdbx_seq_one_letter_code
_entity_poly.pdbx_strand_id
1 'polypeptide(L)'
;MIDKIVSRAPARVCLFGDHQDYLSLPIIATTIDRTIEVSAVRNNSRYFKIFKKDLGEQDNINIDNEIGQNETDFLKIAIRVLRDYNCIPDKGYDIIISSNIPINSGLSSSSALIIAWINFLLNTFSTHKVSAELLAEISYRIEVIEVGNSGGKMDQYTISFGKTIFLDTLQDKVTPYDHDLCDMIIGVSNQQKDTEGLLKKLKTNALISIDLVKKKFPKFDIYNPLSYELEKFLPELDEELRPYFRAAIGNYKITLNAQNEFNKSFLNIEKISKLMSEHHSFLKNDLKITTSEIDLMIDIADKNGSLASKIVGSGGGGSIVCLSLIHI
;
A
#
# COMPACT_ATOMS: atom_id res chain seq x y z
N MET A 1 -38.91 -1.20 1.71
CA MET A 1 -37.61 -1.83 1.98
C MET A 1 -36.64 -0.72 2.39
N ILE A 2 -35.85 -0.92 3.44
CA ILE A 2 -34.82 0.05 3.83
C ILE A 2 -33.67 -0.18 2.85
N ASP A 3 -33.38 0.81 2.00
CA ASP A 3 -32.28 0.70 1.04
C ASP A 3 -30.94 0.77 1.80
N LYS A 4 -30.35 -0.40 2.01
CA LYS A 4 -29.03 -0.53 2.60
C LYS A 4 -27.99 -0.43 1.49
N ILE A 5 -27.04 0.50 1.64
CA ILE A 5 -25.89 0.66 0.77
C ILE A 5 -24.70 -0.05 1.44
N VAL A 6 -23.96 -0.84 0.68
CA VAL A 6 -22.76 -1.52 1.16
C VAL A 6 -21.59 -1.20 0.23
N SER A 7 -20.51 -0.70 0.79
CA SER A 7 -19.26 -0.49 0.09
C SER A 7 -18.15 -1.29 0.78
N ARG A 8 -17.30 -1.96 -0.01
CA ARG A 8 -16.19 -2.79 0.51
C ARG A 8 -14.90 -2.44 -0.19
N ALA A 9 -13.80 -2.53 0.55
CA ALA A 9 -12.46 -2.46 0.01
C ALA A 9 -11.57 -3.54 0.62
N PRO A 10 -10.73 -4.23 -0.18
CA PRO A 10 -9.83 -5.27 0.32
C PRO A 10 -8.60 -4.68 1.00
N ALA A 11 -7.89 -5.50 1.77
CA ALA A 11 -6.50 -5.25 2.14
C ALA A 11 -5.56 -5.59 0.98
N ARG A 12 -4.26 -5.23 1.12
CA ARG A 12 -3.25 -5.54 0.12
C ARG A 12 -1.95 -6.07 0.75
N VAL A 13 -1.18 -6.78 -0.05
CA VAL A 13 0.22 -7.11 0.20
C VAL A 13 1.08 -6.63 -0.96
N CYS A 14 2.28 -6.16 -0.66
CA CYS A 14 3.29 -5.87 -1.67
C CYS A 14 4.10 -7.13 -1.95
N LEU A 15 4.18 -7.52 -3.21
CA LEU A 15 5.02 -8.63 -3.65
C LEU A 15 6.42 -8.16 -4.00
N PHE A 16 6.52 -7.04 -4.73
CA PHE A 16 7.78 -6.44 -5.14
C PHE A 16 7.67 -4.91 -5.12
N GLY A 17 8.72 -4.24 -4.70
CA GLY A 17 8.79 -2.79 -4.71
C GLY A 17 8.41 -2.11 -3.38
N ASP A 18 8.44 -2.85 -2.25
CA ASP A 18 8.35 -2.18 -0.95
C ASP A 18 9.43 -1.09 -0.83
N HIS A 19 9.06 0.06 -0.32
CA HIS A 19 9.93 1.24 -0.20
C HIS A 19 10.42 1.84 -1.53
N GLN A 20 9.69 1.65 -2.62
CA GLN A 20 10.02 2.17 -3.94
C GLN A 20 9.02 3.19 -4.48
N ASP A 21 7.75 3.06 -4.16
CA ASP A 21 6.67 3.89 -4.66
C ASP A 21 6.83 5.38 -4.33
N TYR A 22 7.33 5.70 -3.14
CA TYR A 22 7.64 7.08 -2.76
C TYR A 22 8.92 7.65 -3.41
N LEU A 23 9.69 6.80 -4.13
CA LEU A 23 10.82 7.18 -4.98
C LEU A 23 10.41 7.31 -6.45
N SER A 24 9.14 7.23 -6.77
CA SER A 24 8.59 7.15 -8.13
C SER A 24 9.10 5.93 -8.91
N LEU A 25 9.36 4.82 -8.21
CA LEU A 25 9.77 3.55 -8.80
C LEU A 25 8.60 2.55 -8.75
N PRO A 26 8.50 1.62 -9.73
CA PRO A 26 7.35 0.76 -9.87
C PRO A 26 7.25 -0.31 -8.77
N ILE A 27 6.04 -0.83 -8.60
CA ILE A 27 5.74 -1.91 -7.66
C ILE A 27 4.90 -3.01 -8.31
N ILE A 28 4.89 -4.19 -7.71
CA ILE A 28 3.89 -5.24 -7.94
C ILE A 28 3.26 -5.57 -6.59
N ALA A 29 1.95 -5.38 -6.51
CA ALA A 29 1.18 -5.65 -5.30
C ALA A 29 -0.14 -6.33 -5.65
N THR A 30 -0.74 -7.01 -4.69
CA THR A 30 -2.00 -7.74 -4.87
C THR A 30 -2.93 -7.52 -3.69
N THR A 31 -4.22 -7.60 -3.94
CA THR A 31 -5.22 -7.61 -2.88
C THR A 31 -5.37 -9.00 -2.27
N ILE A 32 -5.86 -9.04 -1.03
CA ILE A 32 -6.12 -10.26 -0.28
C ILE A 32 -7.59 -10.31 0.17
N ASP A 33 -8.04 -11.45 0.67
CA ASP A 33 -9.42 -11.74 1.07
C ASP A 33 -9.89 -11.09 2.39
N ARG A 34 -9.11 -10.16 2.92
CA ARG A 34 -9.47 -9.36 4.10
C ARG A 34 -10.00 -8.01 3.66
N THR A 35 -11.10 -7.56 4.26
CA THR A 35 -11.82 -6.37 3.78
C THR A 35 -12.27 -5.46 4.91
N ILE A 36 -12.48 -4.20 4.57
CA ILE A 36 -13.31 -3.25 5.32
C ILE A 36 -14.63 -3.07 4.61
N GLU A 37 -15.71 -3.07 5.38
CA GLU A 37 -17.07 -2.81 4.92
C GLU A 37 -17.63 -1.54 5.55
N VAL A 38 -18.20 -0.68 4.74
CA VAL A 38 -19.04 0.46 5.11
C VAL A 38 -20.46 0.12 4.74
N SER A 39 -21.31 -0.06 5.75
CA SER A 39 -22.74 -0.39 5.61
C SER A 39 -23.56 0.81 6.05
N ALA A 40 -24.36 1.39 5.16
CA ALA A 40 -25.07 2.63 5.40
C ALA A 40 -26.57 2.48 5.16
N VAL A 41 -27.39 3.05 6.06
CA VAL A 41 -28.84 3.15 5.95
C VAL A 41 -29.21 4.62 6.10
N ARG A 42 -29.99 5.13 5.16
CA ARG A 42 -30.45 6.53 5.21
C ARG A 42 -31.22 6.81 6.49
N ASN A 43 -30.89 7.94 7.14
CA ASN A 43 -31.64 8.46 8.27
C ASN A 43 -32.27 9.82 7.93
N ASN A 44 -33.10 10.36 8.83
CA ASN A 44 -33.83 11.63 8.64
C ASN A 44 -33.07 12.82 9.27
N SER A 45 -31.75 12.73 9.43
CA SER A 45 -30.93 13.78 10.02
C SER A 45 -29.94 14.37 9.02
N ARG A 46 -29.21 15.40 9.47
CA ARG A 46 -28.08 15.99 8.73
C ARG A 46 -26.73 15.44 9.25
N TYR A 47 -26.73 14.20 9.76
CA TYR A 47 -25.53 13.59 10.36
C TYR A 47 -25.23 12.24 9.73
N PHE A 48 -23.96 11.99 9.49
CA PHE A 48 -23.43 10.64 9.41
C PHE A 48 -23.15 10.17 10.84
N LYS A 49 -23.96 9.22 11.31
CA LYS A 49 -23.77 8.56 12.62
C LYS A 49 -23.01 7.28 12.38
N ILE A 50 -21.76 7.26 12.77
CA ILE A 50 -20.82 6.21 12.43
C ILE A 50 -20.55 5.36 13.66
N PHE A 51 -20.73 4.04 13.54
CA PHE A 51 -20.31 3.07 14.53
C PHE A 51 -19.17 2.19 13.96
N LYS A 52 -17.98 2.34 14.51
CA LYS A 52 -16.79 1.52 14.19
C LYS A 52 -16.83 0.25 15.05
N LYS A 53 -17.44 -0.81 14.50
CA LYS A 53 -17.82 -2.01 15.23
C LYS A 53 -16.65 -2.68 15.96
N ASP A 54 -15.49 -2.76 15.30
CA ASP A 54 -14.33 -3.50 15.80
C ASP A 54 -13.55 -2.73 16.89
N LEU A 55 -13.76 -1.41 16.95
CA LEU A 55 -13.16 -0.52 17.95
C LEU A 55 -14.15 -0.18 19.09
N GLY A 56 -15.44 -0.44 18.90
CA GLY A 56 -16.49 -0.03 19.83
C GLY A 56 -16.69 1.50 19.89
N GLU A 57 -16.18 2.23 18.89
CA GLU A 57 -16.21 3.70 18.82
C GLU A 57 -17.43 4.20 18.07
N GLN A 58 -17.93 5.36 18.49
CA GLN A 58 -19.00 6.08 17.80
C GLN A 58 -18.52 7.48 17.44
N ASP A 59 -18.91 7.94 16.24
CA ASP A 59 -18.61 9.27 15.74
C ASP A 59 -19.84 9.85 15.05
N ASN A 60 -19.95 11.19 15.03
CA ASN A 60 -21.03 11.92 14.37
C ASN A 60 -20.44 13.06 13.53
N ILE A 61 -20.63 13.00 12.22
CA ILE A 61 -20.20 14.05 11.30
C ILE A 61 -21.44 14.83 10.83
N ASN A 62 -21.53 16.10 11.18
CA ASN A 62 -22.56 16.98 10.61
C ASN A 62 -22.13 17.36 9.19
N ILE A 63 -22.97 17.01 8.19
CA ILE A 63 -22.68 17.24 6.77
C ILE A 63 -22.74 18.71 6.37
N ASP A 64 -23.37 19.56 7.19
CA ASP A 64 -23.46 21.01 6.95
C ASP A 64 -22.24 21.77 7.49
N ASN A 65 -21.45 21.15 8.36
CA ASN A 65 -20.27 21.79 8.92
C ASN A 65 -19.16 21.95 7.88
N GLU A 66 -18.48 23.08 7.96
CA GLU A 66 -17.24 23.29 7.21
C GLU A 66 -16.10 22.48 7.86
N ILE A 67 -15.34 21.76 7.04
CA ILE A 67 -14.21 20.94 7.47
C ILE A 67 -12.92 21.71 7.24
N GLY A 68 -12.24 22.04 8.33
CA GLY A 68 -11.02 22.85 8.30
C GLY A 68 -9.83 22.18 7.59
N GLN A 69 -8.86 22.99 7.18
CA GLN A 69 -7.65 22.49 6.48
C GLN A 69 -6.73 21.66 7.40
N ASN A 70 -6.77 21.90 8.71
CA ASN A 70 -5.95 21.19 9.69
C ASN A 70 -6.65 19.94 10.25
N GLU A 71 -7.72 19.44 9.62
CA GLU A 71 -8.39 18.21 10.02
C GLU A 71 -7.46 17.00 9.78
N THR A 72 -7.50 16.04 10.70
CA THR A 72 -6.69 14.81 10.64
C THR A 72 -7.51 13.53 10.47
N ASP A 73 -8.83 13.62 10.67
CA ASP A 73 -9.74 12.50 10.45
C ASP A 73 -9.98 12.29 8.95
N PHE A 74 -9.53 11.16 8.43
CA PHE A 74 -9.67 10.82 7.01
C PHE A 74 -11.10 10.80 6.50
N LEU A 75 -12.09 10.42 7.33
CA LEU A 75 -13.50 10.41 6.92
C LEU A 75 -14.01 11.83 6.67
N LYS A 76 -13.59 12.79 7.50
CA LYS A 76 -13.92 14.21 7.32
C LYS A 76 -13.12 14.83 6.17
N ILE A 77 -11.82 14.56 6.09
CA ILE A 77 -10.98 15.03 4.96
C ILE A 77 -11.58 14.57 3.63
N ALA A 78 -12.05 13.31 3.55
CA ALA A 78 -12.71 12.78 2.36
C ALA A 78 -13.94 13.60 1.95
N ILE A 79 -14.79 13.98 2.89
CA ILE A 79 -15.98 14.83 2.60
C ILE A 79 -15.55 16.19 2.05
N ARG A 80 -14.48 16.78 2.60
CA ARG A 80 -13.94 18.06 2.10
C ARG A 80 -13.39 17.92 0.68
N VAL A 81 -12.52 16.93 0.45
CA VAL A 81 -11.86 16.70 -0.85
C VAL A 81 -12.89 16.39 -1.93
N LEU A 82 -13.92 15.60 -1.62
CA LEU A 82 -14.93 15.17 -2.57
C LEU A 82 -15.82 16.32 -3.07
N ARG A 83 -15.86 17.47 -2.39
CA ARG A 83 -16.52 18.68 -2.92
C ARG A 83 -15.90 19.16 -4.23
N ASP A 84 -14.60 19.00 -4.42
CA ASP A 84 -13.90 19.32 -5.66
C ASP A 84 -14.34 18.42 -6.84
N TYR A 85 -14.98 17.28 -6.51
CA TYR A 85 -15.54 16.30 -7.46
C TYR A 85 -17.06 16.37 -7.54
N ASN A 86 -17.68 17.49 -7.14
CA ASN A 86 -19.13 17.67 -7.10
C ASN A 86 -19.90 16.58 -6.31
N CYS A 87 -19.24 16.00 -5.31
CA CYS A 87 -19.85 15.03 -4.40
C CYS A 87 -20.13 15.73 -3.06
N ILE A 88 -21.37 16.19 -2.91
CA ILE A 88 -21.81 16.98 -1.75
C ILE A 88 -22.92 16.22 -1.03
N PRO A 89 -22.68 15.71 0.18
CA PRO A 89 -23.73 15.05 0.95
C PRO A 89 -24.91 15.96 1.24
N ASP A 90 -26.12 15.50 0.92
CA ASP A 90 -27.39 16.23 1.09
C ASP A 90 -28.33 15.58 2.14
N LYS A 91 -27.97 14.42 2.68
CA LYS A 91 -28.75 13.63 3.63
C LYS A 91 -27.85 12.78 4.52
N GLY A 92 -28.33 12.52 5.75
CA GLY A 92 -27.61 11.73 6.73
C GLY A 92 -27.80 10.22 6.57
N TYR A 93 -26.90 9.47 7.18
CA TYR A 93 -26.91 8.01 7.20
C TYR A 93 -26.48 7.50 8.58
N ASP A 94 -27.10 6.40 9.01
CA ASP A 94 -26.59 5.55 10.09
C ASP A 94 -25.65 4.54 9.45
N ILE A 95 -24.37 4.54 9.89
CA ILE A 95 -23.27 3.88 9.21
C ILE A 95 -22.57 2.92 10.18
N ILE A 96 -22.36 1.69 9.74
CA ILE A 96 -21.56 0.71 10.45
C ILE A 96 -20.31 0.45 9.62
N ILE A 97 -19.15 0.64 10.23
CA ILE A 97 -17.85 0.25 9.67
C ILE A 97 -17.38 -1.00 10.40
N SER A 98 -17.07 -2.05 9.65
CA SER A 98 -16.52 -3.30 10.17
C SER A 98 -15.36 -3.81 9.32
N SER A 99 -14.40 -4.49 9.94
CA SER A 99 -13.18 -4.96 9.29
C SER A 99 -12.81 -6.37 9.78
N ASN A 100 -12.26 -7.19 8.89
CA ASN A 100 -11.53 -8.38 9.26
C ASN A 100 -10.03 -8.27 8.94
N ILE A 101 -9.56 -7.05 8.63
CA ILE A 101 -8.14 -6.76 8.45
C ILE A 101 -7.53 -6.55 9.85
N PRO A 102 -6.47 -7.27 10.22
CA PRO A 102 -5.79 -7.06 11.50
C PRO A 102 -5.29 -5.62 11.63
N ILE A 103 -5.51 -5.01 12.80
CA ILE A 103 -5.12 -3.63 13.09
C ILE A 103 -3.59 -3.53 13.16
N ASN A 104 -3.01 -2.44 12.62
CA ASN A 104 -1.56 -2.17 12.64
C ASN A 104 -0.69 -3.28 12.03
N SER A 105 -1.25 -4.12 11.18
CA SER A 105 -0.56 -5.26 10.57
C SER A 105 0.28 -4.91 9.34
N GLY A 106 0.20 -3.68 8.81
CA GLY A 106 0.88 -3.29 7.57
C GLY A 106 0.17 -3.77 6.30
N LEU A 107 -1.10 -4.16 6.40
CA LEU A 107 -1.95 -4.62 5.30
C LEU A 107 -2.84 -3.51 4.72
N SER A 108 -2.54 -2.23 5.03
CA SER A 108 -3.23 -1.02 4.53
C SER A 108 -4.70 -0.91 4.90
N SER A 109 -5.02 -1.16 6.18
CA SER A 109 -6.38 -0.97 6.68
C SER A 109 -6.88 0.48 6.57
N SER A 110 -6.01 1.49 6.70
CA SER A 110 -6.35 2.91 6.52
C SER A 110 -6.79 3.20 5.09
N SER A 111 -5.99 2.81 4.10
CA SER A 111 -6.32 3.01 2.68
C SER A 111 -7.59 2.25 2.28
N ALA A 112 -7.78 1.03 2.81
CA ALA A 112 -9.01 0.26 2.58
C ALA A 112 -10.25 0.99 3.17
N LEU A 113 -10.13 1.57 4.37
CA LEU A 113 -11.18 2.39 4.97
C LEU A 113 -11.51 3.60 4.10
N ILE A 114 -10.50 4.36 3.70
CA ILE A 114 -10.69 5.56 2.87
C ILE A 114 -11.36 5.18 1.56
N ILE A 115 -10.91 4.13 0.87
CA ILE A 115 -11.48 3.69 -0.41
C ILE A 115 -12.92 3.21 -0.26
N ALA A 116 -13.23 2.41 0.76
CA ALA A 116 -14.61 2.00 1.02
C ALA A 116 -15.52 3.21 1.33
N TRP A 117 -15.00 4.19 2.07
CA TRP A 117 -15.70 5.41 2.42
C TRP A 117 -15.96 6.32 1.21
N ILE A 118 -14.93 6.65 0.42
CA ILE A 118 -15.10 7.49 -0.76
C ILE A 118 -15.97 6.82 -1.84
N ASN A 119 -15.86 5.51 -2.00
CA ASN A 119 -16.71 4.75 -2.91
C ASN A 119 -18.19 4.81 -2.48
N PHE A 120 -18.47 4.70 -1.17
CA PHE A 120 -19.83 4.93 -0.64
C PHE A 120 -20.31 6.35 -0.96
N LEU A 121 -19.51 7.38 -0.66
CA LEU A 121 -19.90 8.77 -0.87
C LEU A 121 -20.14 9.10 -2.34
N LEU A 122 -19.22 8.70 -3.24
CA LEU A 122 -19.32 8.94 -4.67
C LEU A 122 -20.56 8.27 -5.29
N ASN A 123 -20.81 7.00 -4.96
CA ASN A 123 -21.99 6.29 -5.47
C ASN A 123 -23.32 6.81 -4.90
N THR A 124 -23.28 7.51 -3.76
CA THR A 124 -24.49 8.03 -3.10
C THR A 124 -24.80 9.46 -3.49
N PHE A 125 -23.79 10.30 -3.67
CA PHE A 125 -23.94 11.76 -3.76
C PHE A 125 -23.31 12.38 -5.02
N SER A 126 -22.69 11.57 -5.90
CA SER A 126 -22.16 12.07 -7.16
C SER A 126 -22.85 11.43 -8.36
N THR A 127 -22.84 12.13 -9.48
CA THR A 127 -23.30 11.62 -10.80
C THR A 127 -22.12 11.10 -11.63
N HIS A 128 -20.89 11.25 -11.16
CA HIS A 128 -19.71 10.77 -11.85
C HIS A 128 -19.62 9.23 -11.80
N LYS A 129 -19.22 8.64 -12.91
CA LYS A 129 -18.90 7.21 -12.94
C LYS A 129 -17.66 6.97 -12.09
N VAL A 130 -17.78 6.11 -11.09
CA VAL A 130 -16.65 5.73 -10.23
C VAL A 130 -15.77 4.74 -10.98
N SER A 131 -14.48 5.07 -11.15
CA SER A 131 -13.47 4.16 -11.68
C SER A 131 -12.42 3.84 -10.62
N ALA A 132 -11.63 2.78 -10.84
CA ALA A 132 -10.54 2.41 -9.95
C ALA A 132 -9.47 3.51 -9.87
N GLU A 133 -9.14 4.12 -11.01
CA GLU A 133 -8.19 5.24 -11.09
C GLU A 133 -8.66 6.42 -10.24
N LEU A 134 -9.93 6.83 -10.40
CA LEU A 134 -10.49 7.93 -9.63
C LEU A 134 -10.45 7.66 -8.11
N LEU A 135 -10.80 6.44 -7.69
CA LEU A 135 -10.72 6.03 -6.29
C LEU A 135 -9.29 6.10 -5.78
N ALA A 136 -8.32 5.62 -6.56
CA ALA A 136 -6.91 5.63 -6.19
C ALA A 136 -6.37 7.06 -6.04
N GLU A 137 -6.63 7.93 -7.01
CA GLU A 137 -6.20 9.33 -7.00
C GLU A 137 -6.77 10.10 -5.80
N ILE A 138 -8.08 10.00 -5.57
CA ILE A 138 -8.74 10.68 -4.45
C ILE A 138 -8.22 10.13 -3.12
N SER A 139 -8.08 8.81 -3.00
CA SER A 139 -7.57 8.18 -1.78
C SER A 139 -6.13 8.61 -1.48
N TYR A 140 -5.26 8.65 -2.49
CA TYR A 140 -3.89 9.14 -2.36
C TYR A 140 -3.87 10.62 -1.93
N ARG A 141 -4.70 11.47 -2.53
CA ARG A 141 -4.82 12.87 -2.12
C ARG A 141 -5.21 12.97 -0.63
N ILE A 142 -6.20 12.23 -0.17
CA ILE A 142 -6.69 12.26 1.21
C ILE A 142 -5.61 11.77 2.18
N GLU A 143 -5.03 10.60 1.91
CA GLU A 143 -4.18 9.90 2.87
C GLU A 143 -2.73 10.44 2.89
N VAL A 144 -2.27 11.01 1.79
CA VAL A 144 -0.86 11.43 1.65
C VAL A 144 -0.74 12.95 1.49
N ILE A 145 -1.44 13.55 0.54
CA ILE A 145 -1.24 14.96 0.20
C ILE A 145 -1.84 15.88 1.28
N GLU A 146 -3.10 15.69 1.65
CA GLU A 146 -3.82 16.57 2.57
C GLU A 146 -3.25 16.54 4.00
N VAL A 147 -2.63 15.43 4.41
CA VAL A 147 -2.04 15.28 5.75
C VAL A 147 -0.50 15.40 5.75
N GLY A 148 0.13 15.47 4.57
CA GLY A 148 1.58 15.59 4.46
C GLY A 148 2.36 14.32 4.83
N ASN A 149 1.77 13.14 4.63
CA ASN A 149 2.41 11.86 4.90
C ASN A 149 3.55 11.54 3.93
N SER A 150 4.49 10.68 4.36
CA SER A 150 5.65 10.28 3.55
C SER A 150 5.40 9.07 2.64
N GLY A 151 4.18 8.52 2.62
CA GLY A 151 3.81 7.35 1.83
C GLY A 151 3.86 7.56 0.31
N GLY A 152 3.81 6.46 -0.42
CA GLY A 152 3.66 6.45 -1.88
C GLY A 152 2.23 6.12 -2.33
N LYS A 153 2.09 5.59 -3.55
CA LYS A 153 0.81 5.36 -4.22
C LYS A 153 0.35 3.90 -4.19
N MET A 154 1.19 2.99 -3.74
CA MET A 154 0.98 1.53 -3.83
C MET A 154 -0.37 1.09 -3.27
N ASP A 155 -0.67 1.53 -2.06
CA ASP A 155 -1.82 1.08 -1.29
C ASP A 155 -3.12 1.44 -1.98
N GLN A 156 -3.26 2.72 -2.31
CA GLN A 156 -4.48 3.27 -2.89
C GLN A 156 -4.77 2.66 -4.26
N TYR A 157 -3.75 2.53 -5.10
CA TYR A 157 -3.91 1.93 -6.43
C TYR A 157 -4.22 0.43 -6.35
N THR A 158 -3.47 -0.33 -5.57
CA THR A 158 -3.70 -1.79 -5.46
C THR A 158 -5.11 -2.10 -4.95
N ILE A 159 -5.54 -1.41 -3.89
CA ILE A 159 -6.85 -1.62 -3.27
C ILE A 159 -7.98 -1.21 -4.22
N SER A 160 -7.84 -0.08 -4.92
CA SER A 160 -8.87 0.42 -5.84
C SER A 160 -9.06 -0.49 -7.05
N PHE A 161 -7.99 -1.08 -7.57
CA PHE A 161 -8.06 -2.02 -8.69
C PHE A 161 -8.54 -3.42 -8.27
N GLY A 162 -8.37 -3.80 -7.00
CA GLY A 162 -8.87 -5.08 -6.46
C GLY A 162 -8.24 -6.32 -7.07
N LYS A 163 -7.00 -6.24 -7.58
CA LYS A 163 -6.29 -7.28 -8.32
C LYS A 163 -4.79 -7.26 -8.01
N THR A 164 -4.06 -8.20 -8.59
CA THR A 164 -2.61 -8.05 -8.74
C THR A 164 -2.32 -7.02 -9.81
N ILE A 165 -1.51 -6.02 -9.48
CA ILE A 165 -1.14 -4.94 -10.39
C ILE A 165 0.36 -4.73 -10.44
N PHE A 166 0.87 -4.36 -11.61
CA PHE A 166 2.09 -3.58 -11.73
C PHE A 166 1.68 -2.10 -11.81
N LEU A 167 2.26 -1.28 -10.97
CA LEU A 167 2.05 0.16 -10.98
C LEU A 167 3.36 0.86 -11.33
N ASP A 168 3.40 1.54 -12.46
CA ASP A 168 4.40 2.56 -12.76
C ASP A 168 4.01 3.83 -11.99
N THR A 169 4.64 4.06 -10.86
CA THR A 169 4.30 5.17 -9.96
C THR A 169 4.74 6.54 -10.47
N LEU A 170 5.63 6.58 -11.48
CA LEU A 170 6.04 7.81 -12.15
C LEU A 170 4.96 8.31 -13.13
N GLN A 171 4.34 7.39 -13.86
CA GLN A 171 3.33 7.70 -14.89
C GLN A 171 1.90 7.45 -14.41
N ASP A 172 1.71 6.95 -13.19
CA ASP A 172 0.43 6.48 -12.64
C ASP A 172 -0.27 5.44 -13.52
N LYS A 173 0.53 4.64 -14.23
CA LYS A 173 0.05 3.64 -15.16
C LYS A 173 -0.05 2.28 -14.49
N VAL A 174 -1.25 1.70 -14.51
CA VAL A 174 -1.53 0.38 -13.96
C VAL A 174 -1.60 -0.67 -15.07
N THR A 175 -0.94 -1.80 -14.84
CA THR A 175 -1.10 -3.02 -15.62
C THR A 175 -1.64 -4.10 -14.70
N PRO A 176 -2.94 -4.47 -14.81
CA PRO A 176 -3.50 -5.55 -14.00
C PRO A 176 -3.06 -6.91 -14.54
N TYR A 177 -2.90 -7.87 -13.62
CA TYR A 177 -2.59 -9.27 -13.92
C TYR A 177 -3.69 -10.18 -13.38
N ASP A 178 -4.03 -11.18 -14.17
CA ASP A 178 -5.02 -12.22 -13.81
C ASP A 178 -4.35 -13.59 -13.60
N HIS A 179 -3.07 -13.62 -13.24
CA HIS A 179 -2.37 -14.86 -12.89
C HIS A 179 -2.89 -15.42 -11.57
N ASP A 180 -3.06 -16.73 -11.54
CA ASP A 180 -3.24 -17.46 -10.31
C ASP A 180 -1.90 -17.49 -9.57
N LEU A 181 -1.82 -16.68 -8.53
CA LEU A 181 -0.74 -16.74 -7.55
C LEU A 181 -1.09 -17.88 -6.60
N CYS A 182 -0.15 -18.79 -6.35
CA CYS A 182 -0.33 -19.81 -5.33
C CYS A 182 -0.87 -19.23 -4.01
N ASP A 183 -1.34 -20.09 -3.09
CA ASP A 183 -1.87 -19.63 -1.83
C ASP A 183 -0.88 -18.76 -1.06
N MET A 184 -1.39 -17.67 -0.51
CA MET A 184 -0.61 -16.75 0.31
C MET A 184 -1.01 -16.87 1.77
N ILE A 185 -0.04 -17.16 2.63
CA ILE A 185 -0.22 -17.16 4.07
C ILE A 185 0.28 -15.85 4.63
N ILE A 186 -0.56 -15.16 5.40
CA ILE A 186 -0.20 -13.91 6.06
C ILE A 186 0.03 -14.18 7.55
N GLY A 187 1.26 -14.01 8.00
CA GLY A 187 1.60 -14.05 9.41
C GLY A 187 1.60 -12.63 10.00
N VAL A 188 0.93 -12.44 11.14
CA VAL A 188 0.85 -11.13 11.83
C VAL A 188 1.66 -11.19 13.11
N SER A 189 2.65 -10.29 13.27
CA SER A 189 3.56 -10.29 14.43
C SER A 189 2.95 -9.67 15.69
N ASN A 190 1.82 -8.96 15.57
CA ASN A 190 1.20 -8.18 16.64
C ASN A 190 2.12 -7.13 17.31
N GLN A 191 3.22 -6.77 16.65
CA GLN A 191 4.11 -5.71 17.13
C GLN A 191 3.63 -4.34 16.67
N GLN A 192 3.67 -3.37 17.58
CA GLN A 192 3.40 -1.96 17.26
C GLN A 192 4.53 -1.40 16.39
N LYS A 193 4.19 -0.49 15.49
CA LYS A 193 5.11 0.14 14.54
C LYS A 193 5.22 1.65 14.80
N ASP A 194 6.43 2.18 14.72
CA ASP A 194 6.65 3.59 14.37
C ASP A 194 6.83 3.69 12.85
N THR A 195 5.71 3.72 12.14
CA THR A 195 5.69 3.68 10.68
C THR A 195 6.19 4.98 10.07
N GLU A 196 5.78 6.13 10.60
CA GLU A 196 6.04 7.43 9.98
C GLU A 196 7.50 7.84 10.08
N GLY A 197 8.10 7.73 11.26
CA GLY A 197 9.51 8.04 11.49
C GLY A 197 10.44 7.16 10.64
N LEU A 198 10.14 5.86 10.57
CA LEU A 198 10.89 4.91 9.75
C LEU A 198 10.79 5.23 8.26
N LEU A 199 9.58 5.41 7.73
CA LEU A 199 9.36 5.75 6.32
C LEU A 199 10.07 7.04 5.91
N LYS A 200 9.96 8.09 6.73
CA LYS A 200 10.62 9.37 6.47
C LYS A 200 12.13 9.22 6.40
N LYS A 201 12.74 8.47 7.32
CA LYS A 201 14.18 8.19 7.33
C LYS A 201 14.61 7.43 6.07
N LEU A 202 13.93 6.34 5.73
CA LEU A 202 14.26 5.51 4.57
C LEU A 202 14.15 6.30 3.25
N LYS A 203 13.05 7.02 3.06
CA LYS A 203 12.82 7.89 1.91
C LYS A 203 13.91 8.96 1.77
N THR A 204 14.20 9.68 2.86
CA THR A 204 15.18 10.76 2.84
C THR A 204 16.57 10.25 2.46
N ASN A 205 17.05 9.16 3.08
CA ASN A 205 18.38 8.62 2.82
C ASN A 205 18.49 8.02 1.40
N ALA A 206 17.43 7.37 0.91
CA ALA A 206 17.41 6.89 -0.47
C ALA A 206 17.50 8.05 -1.47
N LEU A 207 16.71 9.11 -1.29
CA LEU A 207 16.73 10.28 -2.17
C LEU A 207 18.09 11.00 -2.14
N ILE A 208 18.70 11.18 -0.95
CA ILE A 208 20.03 11.77 -0.81
C ILE A 208 21.06 10.93 -1.57
N SER A 209 21.06 9.61 -1.38
CA SER A 209 22.02 8.72 -2.04
C SER A 209 21.89 8.75 -3.56
N ILE A 210 20.67 8.75 -4.08
CA ILE A 210 20.37 8.85 -5.52
C ILE A 210 20.86 10.19 -6.09
N ASP A 211 20.58 11.30 -5.40
CA ASP A 211 20.99 12.64 -5.83
C ASP A 211 22.52 12.79 -5.85
N LEU A 212 23.23 12.26 -4.85
CA LEU A 212 24.69 12.27 -4.82
C LEU A 212 25.29 11.49 -6.01
N VAL A 213 24.76 10.29 -6.31
CA VAL A 213 25.20 9.54 -7.48
C VAL A 213 24.91 10.30 -8.77
N LYS A 214 23.72 10.89 -8.92
CA LYS A 214 23.35 11.66 -10.11
C LYS A 214 24.25 12.88 -10.32
N LYS A 215 24.65 13.57 -9.26
CA LYS A 215 25.59 14.70 -9.32
C LYS A 215 26.98 14.28 -9.80
N LYS A 216 27.49 13.13 -9.32
CA LYS A 216 28.81 12.60 -9.73
C LYS A 216 28.80 11.96 -11.12
N PHE A 217 27.68 11.33 -11.47
CA PHE A 217 27.49 10.62 -12.74
C PHE A 217 26.28 11.19 -13.48
N PRO A 218 26.42 12.31 -14.23
CA PRO A 218 25.29 12.97 -14.89
C PRO A 218 24.53 12.11 -15.90
N LYS A 219 25.12 11.00 -16.36
CA LYS A 219 24.49 10.01 -17.25
C LYS A 219 23.73 8.93 -16.47
N PHE A 220 23.78 8.93 -15.14
CA PHE A 220 23.05 7.97 -14.33
C PHE A 220 21.55 8.30 -14.41
N ASP A 221 20.77 7.31 -14.78
CA ASP A 221 19.31 7.37 -14.82
C ASP A 221 18.74 6.26 -13.96
N ILE A 222 18.10 6.62 -12.85
CA ILE A 222 17.50 5.66 -11.93
C ILE A 222 16.43 4.81 -12.64
N TYR A 223 15.75 5.34 -13.65
CA TYR A 223 14.69 4.64 -14.38
C TYR A 223 15.21 3.61 -15.38
N ASN A 224 16.53 3.50 -15.55
CA ASN A 224 17.17 2.46 -16.35
C ASN A 224 18.17 1.62 -15.53
N PRO A 225 17.73 0.95 -14.44
CA PRO A 225 18.61 0.31 -13.48
C PRO A 225 19.38 -0.88 -14.07
N LEU A 226 18.84 -1.54 -15.10
CA LEU A 226 19.46 -2.71 -15.71
C LEU A 226 20.73 -2.37 -16.50
N SER A 227 20.96 -1.09 -16.84
CA SER A 227 22.12 -0.61 -17.60
C SER A 227 23.38 -0.42 -16.72
N TYR A 228 23.30 -0.64 -15.40
CA TYR A 228 24.38 -0.31 -14.51
C TYR A 228 24.74 -1.46 -13.57
N GLU A 229 26.03 -1.55 -13.26
CA GLU A 229 26.56 -2.34 -12.14
C GLU A 229 26.60 -1.45 -10.89
N LEU A 230 25.96 -1.91 -9.80
CA LEU A 230 25.84 -1.14 -8.56
C LEU A 230 27.19 -0.80 -7.94
N GLU A 231 28.10 -1.75 -8.00
CA GLU A 231 29.44 -1.69 -7.42
C GLU A 231 30.23 -0.48 -7.92
N LYS A 232 29.92 0.02 -9.10
CA LYS A 232 30.55 1.19 -9.71
C LYS A 232 30.22 2.49 -8.95
N PHE A 233 29.05 2.57 -8.33
CA PHE A 233 28.57 3.79 -7.68
C PHE A 233 28.80 3.77 -6.16
N LEU A 234 28.82 2.59 -5.53
CA LEU A 234 28.90 2.46 -4.08
C LEU A 234 30.13 3.12 -3.45
N PRO A 235 31.34 3.04 -4.05
CA PRO A 235 32.53 3.71 -3.49
C PRO A 235 32.40 5.23 -3.39
N GLU A 236 31.50 5.82 -4.19
CA GLU A 236 31.29 7.26 -4.28
C GLU A 236 30.30 7.80 -3.24
N LEU A 237 29.68 6.91 -2.47
CA LEU A 237 28.76 7.22 -1.39
C LEU A 237 29.40 6.98 -0.04
N ASP A 238 29.01 7.79 0.94
CA ASP A 238 29.31 7.53 2.34
C ASP A 238 28.77 6.16 2.76
N GLU A 239 29.49 5.46 3.64
CA GLU A 239 29.14 4.09 4.06
C GLU A 239 27.70 3.97 4.57
N GLU A 240 27.23 5.00 5.28
CA GLU A 240 25.89 5.05 5.83
C GLU A 240 24.79 5.14 4.75
N LEU A 241 25.08 5.70 3.58
CA LEU A 241 24.14 5.86 2.48
C LEU A 241 24.13 4.70 1.49
N ARG A 242 25.22 3.93 1.42
CA ARG A 242 25.36 2.78 0.49
C ARG A 242 24.20 1.79 0.57
N PRO A 243 23.72 1.36 1.77
CA PRO A 243 22.62 0.41 1.87
C PRO A 243 21.34 0.93 1.23
N TYR A 244 20.99 2.21 1.41
CA TYR A 244 19.76 2.80 0.84
C TYR A 244 19.80 2.86 -0.68
N PHE A 245 20.95 3.24 -1.25
CA PHE A 245 21.12 3.23 -2.70
C PHE A 245 21.08 1.81 -3.26
N ARG A 246 21.77 0.86 -2.62
CA ARG A 246 21.79 -0.55 -3.02
C ARG A 246 20.39 -1.15 -3.00
N ALA A 247 19.63 -0.92 -1.93
CA ALA A 247 18.27 -1.39 -1.82
C ALA A 247 17.35 -0.78 -2.89
N ALA A 248 17.43 0.54 -3.12
CA ALA A 248 16.59 1.22 -4.12
C ALA A 248 16.81 0.63 -5.52
N ILE A 249 18.08 0.52 -5.96
CA ILE A 249 18.40 0.01 -7.30
C ILE A 249 18.23 -1.51 -7.39
N GLY A 250 18.66 -2.26 -6.35
CA GLY A 250 18.55 -3.72 -6.32
C GLY A 250 17.10 -4.19 -6.35
N ASN A 251 16.25 -3.64 -5.49
CA ASN A 251 14.84 -3.96 -5.46
C ASN A 251 14.13 -3.55 -6.76
N TYR A 252 14.52 -2.42 -7.37
CA TYR A 252 13.96 -2.02 -8.66
C TYR A 252 14.31 -3.02 -9.77
N LYS A 253 15.57 -3.49 -9.85
CA LYS A 253 15.96 -4.55 -10.79
C LYS A 253 15.12 -5.81 -10.60
N ILE A 254 14.93 -6.21 -9.34
CA ILE A 254 14.10 -7.37 -9.00
C ILE A 254 12.65 -7.15 -9.44
N THR A 255 12.08 -5.98 -9.18
CA THR A 255 10.71 -5.64 -9.59
C THR A 255 10.52 -5.72 -11.10
N LEU A 256 11.49 -5.23 -11.90
CA LEU A 256 11.44 -5.36 -13.36
C LEU A 256 11.59 -6.82 -13.82
N ASN A 257 12.43 -7.61 -13.18
CA ASN A 257 12.55 -9.04 -13.48
C ASN A 257 11.26 -9.79 -13.14
N ALA A 258 10.61 -9.44 -12.03
CA ALA A 258 9.30 -9.98 -11.68
C ALA A 258 8.23 -9.55 -12.70
N GLN A 259 8.20 -8.29 -13.12
CA GLN A 259 7.30 -7.81 -14.17
C GLN A 259 7.46 -8.62 -15.46
N ASN A 260 8.69 -8.92 -15.87
CA ASN A 260 8.96 -9.76 -17.04
C ASN A 260 8.36 -11.17 -16.90
N GLU A 261 8.30 -11.73 -15.67
CA GLU A 261 7.62 -13.02 -15.43
C GLU A 261 6.09 -12.85 -15.47
N PHE A 262 5.55 -11.82 -14.86
CA PHE A 262 4.11 -11.53 -14.88
C PHE A 262 3.58 -11.22 -16.28
N ASN A 263 4.41 -10.75 -17.20
CA ASN A 263 4.03 -10.51 -18.59
C ASN A 263 3.96 -11.79 -19.46
N LYS A 264 4.37 -12.96 -18.93
CA LYS A 264 4.27 -14.23 -19.64
C LYS A 264 2.87 -14.82 -19.52
N SER A 265 2.50 -15.68 -20.47
CA SER A 265 1.23 -16.40 -20.41
C SER A 265 1.12 -17.34 -19.20
N PHE A 266 2.25 -17.85 -18.71
CA PHE A 266 2.33 -18.72 -17.54
C PHE A 266 3.37 -18.17 -16.55
N LEU A 267 2.96 -18.01 -15.31
CA LEU A 267 3.82 -17.51 -14.26
C LEU A 267 4.72 -18.64 -13.72
N ASN A 268 6.02 -18.43 -13.74
CA ASN A 268 6.97 -19.35 -13.10
C ASN A 268 7.08 -19.02 -11.61
N ILE A 269 6.35 -19.79 -10.78
CA ILE A 269 6.28 -19.56 -9.32
C ILE A 269 7.64 -19.73 -8.64
N GLU A 270 8.47 -20.70 -9.07
CA GLU A 270 9.82 -20.87 -8.51
C GLU A 270 10.68 -19.63 -8.74
N LYS A 271 10.60 -19.03 -9.94
CA LYS A 271 11.34 -17.81 -10.25
C LYS A 271 10.81 -16.62 -9.46
N ILE A 272 9.48 -16.49 -9.34
CA ILE A 272 8.85 -15.45 -8.50
C ILE A 272 9.28 -15.60 -7.05
N SER A 273 9.29 -16.83 -6.51
CA SER A 273 9.73 -17.12 -5.14
C SER A 273 11.18 -16.73 -4.91
N LYS A 274 12.07 -17.07 -5.84
CA LYS A 274 13.48 -16.66 -5.76
C LYS A 274 13.63 -15.14 -5.75
N LEU A 275 12.97 -14.44 -6.67
CA LEU A 275 12.99 -12.96 -6.72
C LEU A 275 12.41 -12.35 -5.44
N MET A 276 11.38 -12.94 -4.85
CA MET A 276 10.78 -12.47 -3.60
C MET A 276 11.73 -12.62 -2.41
N SER A 277 12.47 -13.73 -2.33
CA SER A 277 13.53 -13.94 -1.32
C SER A 277 14.69 -12.97 -1.50
N GLU A 278 15.13 -12.72 -2.73
CA GLU A 278 16.15 -11.72 -3.04
C GLU A 278 15.70 -10.31 -2.64
N HIS A 279 14.45 -9.96 -2.93
CA HIS A 279 13.85 -8.69 -2.53
C HIS A 279 13.84 -8.55 -0.99
N HIS A 280 13.40 -9.61 -0.26
CA HIS A 280 13.42 -9.62 1.20
C HIS A 280 14.82 -9.41 1.76
N SER A 281 15.86 -9.97 1.12
CA SER A 281 17.24 -9.79 1.55
C SER A 281 17.68 -8.32 1.59
N PHE A 282 17.27 -7.50 0.62
CA PHE A 282 17.52 -6.05 0.66
C PHE A 282 16.75 -5.35 1.78
N LEU A 283 15.49 -5.75 2.01
CA LEU A 283 14.69 -5.19 3.09
C LEU A 283 15.29 -5.48 4.48
N LYS A 284 15.80 -6.71 4.68
CA LYS A 284 16.41 -7.16 5.91
C LYS A 284 17.81 -6.59 6.12
N ASN A 285 18.71 -6.77 5.14
CA ASN A 285 20.14 -6.54 5.32
C ASN A 285 20.54 -5.08 5.07
N ASP A 286 19.95 -4.43 4.07
CA ASP A 286 20.26 -3.05 3.71
C ASP A 286 19.36 -2.05 4.41
N LEU A 287 18.03 -2.19 4.34
CA LEU A 287 17.10 -1.26 4.97
C LEU A 287 16.88 -1.55 6.46
N LYS A 288 17.21 -2.75 6.93
CA LYS A 288 17.09 -3.19 8.34
C LYS A 288 15.69 -2.94 8.92
N ILE A 289 14.66 -3.27 8.13
CA ILE A 289 13.26 -3.04 8.50
C ILE A 289 12.60 -4.25 9.16
N THR A 290 13.30 -5.37 9.31
CA THR A 290 12.80 -6.54 10.04
C THR A 290 13.08 -6.41 11.54
N THR A 291 12.28 -7.13 12.34
CA THR A 291 12.50 -7.34 13.78
C THR A 291 12.86 -8.81 14.01
N SER A 292 13.35 -9.13 15.21
CA SER A 292 13.64 -10.52 15.60
C SER A 292 12.45 -11.46 15.43
N GLU A 293 11.23 -10.95 15.71
CA GLU A 293 9.99 -11.72 15.56
C GLU A 293 9.64 -11.96 14.10
N ILE A 294 9.79 -10.94 13.26
CA ILE A 294 9.58 -11.07 11.80
C ILE A 294 10.58 -12.08 11.24
N ASP A 295 11.86 -12.00 11.63
CA ASP A 295 12.88 -12.94 11.19
C ASP A 295 12.57 -14.37 11.64
N LEU A 296 12.13 -14.56 12.90
CA LEU A 296 11.71 -15.86 13.41
C LEU A 296 10.50 -16.42 12.67
N MET A 297 9.51 -15.59 12.38
CA MET A 297 8.32 -16.01 11.61
C MET A 297 8.68 -16.47 10.21
N ILE A 298 9.59 -15.76 9.53
CA ILE A 298 10.09 -16.13 8.20
C ILE A 298 10.88 -17.44 8.27
N ASP A 299 11.80 -17.59 9.23
CA ASP A 299 12.56 -18.80 9.43
C ASP A 299 11.66 -20.03 9.68
N ILE A 300 10.57 -19.86 10.45
CA ILE A 300 9.59 -20.92 10.69
C ILE A 300 8.85 -21.25 9.39
N ALA A 301 8.35 -20.25 8.65
CA ALA A 301 7.64 -20.46 7.41
C ALA A 301 8.50 -21.22 6.38
N ASP A 302 9.74 -20.79 6.19
CA ASP A 302 10.67 -21.40 5.23
C ASP A 302 11.02 -22.84 5.60
N LYS A 303 11.24 -23.13 6.90
CA LYS A 303 11.46 -24.50 7.42
C LYS A 303 10.24 -25.43 7.26
N ASN A 304 9.04 -24.85 7.15
CA ASN A 304 7.78 -25.61 7.00
C ASN A 304 7.22 -25.60 5.58
N GLY A 305 8.05 -25.29 4.58
CA GLY A 305 7.72 -25.49 3.17
C GLY A 305 7.17 -24.26 2.44
N SER A 306 7.33 -23.06 3.01
CA SER A 306 7.11 -21.85 2.22
C SER A 306 8.08 -21.80 1.05
N LEU A 307 7.60 -21.44 -0.13
CA LEU A 307 8.44 -21.25 -1.32
C LEU A 307 9.28 -19.97 -1.23
N ALA A 308 8.72 -18.96 -0.60
CA ALA A 308 9.37 -17.71 -0.25
C ALA A 308 8.55 -16.96 0.80
N SER A 309 9.25 -16.26 1.68
CA SER A 309 8.65 -15.45 2.72
C SER A 309 9.29 -14.06 2.77
N LYS A 310 8.49 -13.03 3.01
CA LYS A 310 9.02 -11.66 3.14
C LYS A 310 8.18 -10.82 4.09
N ILE A 311 8.80 -9.79 4.66
CA ILE A 311 8.08 -8.74 5.37
C ILE A 311 7.19 -7.93 4.42
N VAL A 312 6.07 -7.42 4.91
CA VAL A 312 5.10 -6.60 4.14
C VAL A 312 4.95 -5.22 4.75
N GLY A 313 4.89 -4.21 3.87
CA GLY A 313 4.61 -2.81 4.22
C GLY A 313 5.82 -2.08 4.76
N SER A 314 5.59 -1.09 5.65
CA SER A 314 6.64 -0.18 6.13
C SER A 314 7.77 -0.81 6.94
N GLY A 315 7.61 -2.04 7.41
CA GLY A 315 8.60 -2.66 8.30
C GLY A 315 8.49 -2.21 9.76
N GLY A 316 9.46 -2.59 10.59
CA GLY A 316 9.45 -2.32 12.03
C GLY A 316 8.44 -3.18 12.80
N GLY A 317 8.03 -4.32 12.30
CA GLY A 317 6.96 -5.20 12.76
C GLY A 317 5.88 -5.41 11.68
N GLY A 318 4.64 -5.68 12.09
CA GLY A 318 3.50 -5.90 11.20
C GLY A 318 3.36 -7.33 10.71
N SER A 319 3.45 -7.58 9.40
CA SER A 319 3.15 -8.90 8.82
C SER A 319 4.27 -9.42 7.93
N ILE A 320 4.21 -10.72 7.69
CA ILE A 320 4.91 -11.39 6.60
C ILE A 320 3.90 -11.93 5.60
N VAL A 321 4.33 -12.10 4.37
CA VAL A 321 3.63 -12.89 3.36
C VAL A 321 4.50 -14.07 2.96
N CYS A 322 3.90 -15.25 2.89
CA CYS A 322 4.54 -16.50 2.49
C CYS A 322 3.81 -17.06 1.27
N LEU A 323 4.55 -17.48 0.26
CA LEU A 323 3.99 -18.22 -0.88
C LEU A 323 4.00 -19.72 -0.57
N SER A 324 2.87 -20.41 -0.78
CA SER A 324 2.72 -21.82 -0.50
C SER A 324 2.07 -22.56 -1.67
N LEU A 325 2.53 -23.78 -1.94
CA LEU A 325 1.85 -24.72 -2.85
C LEU A 325 0.98 -25.74 -2.08
N ILE A 326 0.97 -25.66 -0.75
CA ILE A 326 0.21 -26.57 0.09
C ILE A 326 -1.19 -25.96 0.26
N HIS A 327 -2.18 -26.56 -0.38
CA HIS A 327 -3.57 -26.27 -0.08
C HIS A 327 -3.86 -26.81 1.34
N ILE A 328 -4.16 -25.88 2.25
CA ILE A 328 -4.52 -26.20 3.63
C ILE A 328 -6.02 -26.50 3.67
#